data_6b1cac04b4f853f3707d7f5d972aaacd
#
_entry.id   6b1cac04b4f853f3707d7f5d972aaacd
#
_cell.length_a   1.000
_cell.length_b   1.000
_cell.length_c   1.000
_cell.angle_alpha   90.00
_cell.angle_beta   90.00
_cell.angle_gamma   90.00
#
_symmetry.space_group_name_H-M   'P 1'
#
loop_
_entity.id
_entity.type
_entity.pdbx_description
1 polymer ?
#
loop_
_entity_poly.entity_id
_entity_poly.type
_entity_poly.pdbx_seq_one_letter_code
_entity_poly.pdbx_strand_id
1 'polypeptide(L)'
;MNIQDILKDKKKLPLLIAGVALLLIILMVIILLLASKGKDPSNTEKEENGTPSETRELVYWGLWESKEVMKEIIDEFETNHPGVTIKYSMQTFKDYESRLYSRLQQTATTSEPAPDVFRIHNTWLPKFESMLSKLPENIMSRKDFSEKFYPTALSDFTGKDETSLYAIPLEIDGLMVFYNKQLLAKQDVQEPPTDWDSFLSLARKLTKKDSSGRITQSGLALGTSKNIQHSSEILLFLLLQEQADLIDSTRTKFSLNNSKAISVFTAYTNFATGNNAIWSSSLKNDLSMFYSGNLAMMIAPSWRAFDIMQSASTIEFGTAPLPQLVANPEKIYYSTYWGEAVNKKSSNTQLAWEFVKFLSEKEQQLKMYSNASTIGQRAFGEPYSLTELNSEMKGKAYVDAIAVMAPYMKSVQLGEEGYVRAALEEAVTQILENNQSVENALREAEKTINTKLAQSNK
;
A
#
# COMPACT_ATOMS: atom_id res chain seq x y z
N MET A 1 50.59 9.59 -48.42
CA MET A 1 49.53 8.61 -48.64
C MET A 1 48.44 8.91 -47.61
N ASN A 2 47.25 9.32 -48.04
CA ASN A 2 46.25 9.88 -47.12
C ASN A 2 45.42 8.73 -46.53
N ILE A 3 45.12 8.81 -45.24
CA ILE A 3 44.38 7.77 -44.46
C ILE A 3 43.04 7.42 -45.16
N GLN A 4 42.41 8.39 -45.84
CA GLN A 4 41.18 8.20 -46.57
C GLN A 4 41.29 7.24 -47.80
N ASP A 5 42.50 7.12 -48.36
CA ASP A 5 42.75 6.23 -49.53
C ASP A 5 42.96 4.78 -49.08
N ILE A 6 43.42 4.57 -47.85
CA ILE A 6 43.59 3.24 -47.24
C ILE A 6 42.21 2.65 -46.80
N LEU A 7 41.30 3.48 -46.31
CA LEU A 7 39.97 3.05 -45.91
C LEU A 7 39.04 2.62 -47.04
N LYS A 8 39.35 3.04 -48.28
CA LYS A 8 38.59 2.64 -49.50
C LYS A 8 39.08 1.35 -50.16
N ASP A 9 40.29 0.89 -49.79
CA ASP A 9 40.87 -0.32 -50.36
C ASP A 9 40.49 -1.56 -49.54
N LYS A 10 39.48 -2.32 -50.01
CA LYS A 10 38.95 -3.53 -49.38
C LYS A 10 40.01 -4.62 -49.09
N LYS A 11 41.18 -4.57 -49.74
CA LYS A 11 42.29 -5.50 -49.46
C LYS A 11 43.21 -5.04 -48.36
N LYS A 12 43.29 -3.74 -48.11
CA LYS A 12 44.19 -3.15 -47.05
C LYS A 12 43.50 -2.89 -45.75
N LEU A 13 42.16 -2.79 -45.72
CA LEU A 13 41.37 -2.57 -44.53
C LEU A 13 41.59 -3.63 -43.43
N PRO A 14 41.61 -4.95 -43.72
CA PRO A 14 41.90 -5.96 -42.70
C PRO A 14 43.29 -5.85 -42.09
N LEU A 15 44.27 -5.43 -42.87
CA LEU A 15 45.65 -5.22 -42.36
C LEU A 15 45.74 -4.00 -41.43
N LEU A 16 45.00 -2.96 -41.72
CA LEU A 16 44.90 -1.78 -40.87
C LEU A 16 44.23 -2.11 -39.51
N ILE A 17 43.13 -2.87 -39.54
CA ILE A 17 42.43 -3.32 -38.36
C ILE A 17 43.32 -4.22 -37.49
N ALA A 18 44.04 -5.16 -38.12
CA ALA A 18 44.97 -6.03 -37.41
C ALA A 18 46.13 -5.25 -36.79
N GLY A 19 46.64 -4.21 -37.45
CA GLY A 19 47.69 -3.34 -36.93
C GLY A 19 47.25 -2.51 -35.72
N VAL A 20 46.03 -1.97 -35.75
CA VAL A 20 45.46 -1.22 -34.63
C VAL A 20 45.16 -2.14 -33.45
N ALA A 21 44.65 -3.34 -33.70
CA ALA A 21 44.42 -4.34 -32.62
C ALA A 21 45.71 -4.77 -31.95
N LEU A 22 46.79 -4.97 -32.71
CA LEU A 22 48.11 -5.31 -32.19
C LEU A 22 48.70 -4.17 -31.33
N LEU A 23 48.53 -2.93 -31.79
CA LEU A 23 48.97 -1.75 -31.02
C LEU A 23 48.23 -1.62 -29.66
N LEU A 24 46.94 -1.89 -29.66
CA LEU A 24 46.14 -1.89 -28.40
C LEU A 24 46.55 -3.01 -27.45
N ILE A 25 46.90 -4.19 -27.97
CA ILE A 25 47.39 -5.31 -27.18
C ILE A 25 48.76 -4.96 -26.57
N ILE A 26 49.68 -4.36 -27.37
CA ILE A 26 50.99 -3.92 -26.90
C ILE A 26 50.84 -2.83 -25.81
N LEU A 27 49.93 -1.89 -25.96
CA LEU A 27 49.66 -0.84 -25.01
C LEU A 27 49.14 -1.44 -23.70
N MET A 28 48.25 -2.42 -23.76
CA MET A 28 47.73 -3.12 -22.60
C MET A 28 48.80 -3.92 -21.85
N VAL A 29 49.69 -4.57 -22.58
CA VAL A 29 50.85 -5.28 -21.97
C VAL A 29 51.82 -4.30 -21.32
N ILE A 30 52.07 -3.15 -21.93
CA ILE A 30 52.93 -2.10 -21.33
C ILE A 30 52.31 -1.55 -20.05
N ILE A 31 51.02 -1.32 -20.02
CA ILE A 31 50.30 -0.87 -18.82
C ILE A 31 50.36 -1.93 -17.70
N LEU A 32 50.22 -3.21 -18.04
CA LEU A 32 50.35 -4.33 -17.11
C LEU A 32 51.79 -4.47 -16.57
N LEU A 33 52.83 -4.25 -17.43
CA LEU A 33 54.23 -4.29 -17.01
C LEU A 33 54.65 -3.07 -16.20
N LEU A 34 54.07 -1.90 -16.42
CA LEU A 34 54.27 -0.71 -15.61
C LEU A 34 53.58 -0.83 -14.24
N ALA A 35 52.41 -1.49 -14.18
CA ALA A 35 51.74 -1.78 -12.93
C ALA A 35 52.46 -2.83 -12.07
N SER A 36 53.30 -3.69 -12.68
CA SER A 36 54.07 -4.73 -11.98
C SER A 36 55.43 -4.29 -11.43
N LYS A 37 55.93 -3.07 -11.76
CA LYS A 37 57.24 -2.57 -11.35
C LYS A 37 57.29 -1.68 -10.09
N GLY A 38 56.22 -1.70 -9.30
CA GLY A 38 56.14 -0.88 -8.07
C GLY A 38 56.00 -1.69 -6.79
N LYS A 39 56.87 -2.67 -6.55
CA LYS A 39 57.01 -3.24 -5.18
C LYS A 39 58.46 -3.49 -4.88
N ASP A 40 59.05 -2.57 -4.13
CA ASP A 40 60.32 -2.74 -3.42
C ASP A 40 60.03 -3.44 -2.08
N PRO A 41 60.72 -4.52 -1.71
CA PRO A 41 60.44 -5.24 -0.48
C PRO A 41 61.38 -4.74 0.65
N SER A 42 61.00 -3.63 1.28
CA SER A 42 61.54 -3.30 2.61
C SER A 42 60.81 -2.10 3.23
N ASN A 43 59.67 -2.36 3.87
CA ASN A 43 59.32 -1.68 5.12
C ASN A 43 58.19 -2.46 5.80
N THR A 44 58.53 -3.13 6.89
CA THR A 44 57.58 -3.80 7.77
C THR A 44 56.93 -2.76 8.68
N GLU A 45 55.96 -2.06 8.20
CA GLU A 45 54.89 -1.48 9.04
C GLU A 45 53.73 -2.45 9.09
N LYS A 46 53.33 -2.78 10.31
CA LYS A 46 52.18 -3.64 10.60
C LYS A 46 50.95 -2.94 10.05
N GLU A 47 50.51 -3.35 8.87
CA GLU A 47 49.10 -3.15 8.46
C GLU A 47 48.25 -4.02 9.40
N GLU A 48 47.38 -3.37 10.17
CA GLU A 48 46.25 -4.03 10.82
C GLU A 48 45.52 -4.86 9.77
N ASN A 49 45.47 -6.16 9.98
CA ASN A 49 44.64 -7.09 9.23
C ASN A 49 43.20 -6.64 9.37
N GLY A 50 42.73 -5.78 8.47
CA GLY A 50 41.33 -5.64 8.18
C GLY A 50 40.85 -7.00 7.65
N THR A 51 40.18 -7.77 8.49
CA THR A 51 39.42 -8.94 8.09
C THR A 51 38.59 -8.52 6.87
N PRO A 52 38.50 -9.32 5.78
CA PRO A 52 37.60 -9.03 4.69
C PRO A 52 36.21 -8.81 5.30
N SER A 53 35.65 -7.63 5.15
CA SER A 53 34.27 -7.35 5.60
C SER A 53 33.39 -8.42 4.97
N GLU A 54 32.82 -9.32 5.78
CA GLU A 54 31.85 -10.28 5.30
C GLU A 54 30.79 -9.52 4.54
N THR A 55 30.64 -9.85 3.25
CA THR A 55 29.59 -9.23 2.42
C THR A 55 28.23 -9.67 2.98
N ARG A 56 27.50 -8.73 3.55
CA ARG A 56 26.15 -8.98 4.09
C ARG A 56 25.12 -8.63 3.03
N GLU A 57 24.24 -9.55 2.76
CA GLU A 57 23.16 -9.38 1.78
C GLU A 57 21.83 -9.34 2.50
N LEU A 58 20.95 -8.40 2.12
CA LEU A 58 19.55 -8.34 2.51
C LEU A 58 18.66 -8.52 1.29
N VAL A 59 17.71 -9.44 1.38
CA VAL A 59 16.65 -9.64 0.37
C VAL A 59 15.46 -8.79 0.76
N TYR A 60 15.10 -7.82 -0.09
CA TYR A 60 13.96 -6.93 0.14
C TYR A 60 12.86 -7.14 -0.89
N TRP A 61 11.67 -7.56 -0.44
CA TRP A 61 10.45 -7.67 -1.24
C TRP A 61 9.59 -6.42 -1.08
N GLY A 62 9.60 -5.54 -2.10
CA GLY A 62 8.70 -4.39 -2.19
C GLY A 62 7.47 -4.69 -3.07
N LEU A 63 6.54 -3.75 -3.05
CA LEU A 63 5.37 -3.69 -3.92
C LEU A 63 5.38 -2.32 -4.60
N TRP A 64 4.75 -2.19 -5.76
CA TRP A 64 4.47 -0.94 -6.48
C TRP A 64 5.68 -0.19 -7.04
N GLU A 65 6.75 0.05 -6.26
CA GLU A 65 7.94 0.76 -6.70
C GLU A 65 8.83 -0.15 -7.53
N SER A 66 9.18 0.31 -8.75
CA SER A 66 10.12 -0.41 -9.59
C SER A 66 11.55 -0.34 -9.02
N LYS A 67 12.42 -1.22 -9.53
CA LYS A 67 13.84 -1.19 -9.13
C LYS A 67 14.50 0.16 -9.43
N GLU A 68 14.09 0.81 -10.51
CA GLU A 68 14.60 2.12 -10.92
C GLU A 68 14.19 3.21 -9.94
N VAL A 69 12.95 3.17 -9.42
CA VAL A 69 12.43 4.10 -8.40
C VAL A 69 13.21 3.95 -7.09
N MET A 70 13.53 2.72 -6.70
CA MET A 70 14.23 2.42 -5.44
C MET A 70 15.75 2.57 -5.53
N LYS A 71 16.31 2.62 -6.73
CA LYS A 71 17.76 2.51 -6.95
C LYS A 71 18.57 3.55 -6.19
N GLU A 72 18.24 4.82 -6.31
CA GLU A 72 18.99 5.91 -5.64
C GLU A 72 19.01 5.74 -4.12
N ILE A 73 17.88 5.34 -3.54
CA ILE A 73 17.73 5.15 -2.10
C ILE A 73 18.54 3.95 -1.61
N ILE A 74 18.52 2.86 -2.38
CA ILE A 74 19.29 1.65 -2.08
C ILE A 74 20.81 1.93 -2.21
N ASP A 75 21.23 2.57 -3.30
CA ASP A 75 22.65 2.91 -3.52
C ASP A 75 23.19 3.81 -2.39
N GLU A 76 22.37 4.73 -1.86
CA GLU A 76 22.75 5.58 -0.73
C GLU A 76 22.94 4.78 0.56
N PHE A 77 22.02 3.83 0.85
CA PHE A 77 22.16 2.96 2.01
C PHE A 77 23.43 2.10 1.90
N GLU A 78 23.67 1.47 0.73
CA GLU A 78 24.85 0.63 0.48
C GLU A 78 26.15 1.43 0.59
N THR A 79 26.17 2.69 0.12
CA THR A 79 27.30 3.60 0.24
C THR A 79 27.64 3.90 1.71
N ASN A 80 26.63 4.10 2.54
CA ASN A 80 26.77 4.37 3.96
C ASN A 80 27.07 3.11 4.79
N HIS A 81 26.92 1.91 4.19
CA HIS A 81 27.15 0.61 4.84
C HIS A 81 28.09 -0.27 3.98
N PRO A 82 29.41 0.00 3.95
CA PRO A 82 30.37 -0.76 3.14
C PRO A 82 30.28 -2.26 3.42
N GLY A 83 30.22 -3.07 2.35
CA GLY A 83 30.06 -4.53 2.43
C GLY A 83 28.61 -5.00 2.59
N VAL A 84 27.62 -4.12 2.53
CA VAL A 84 26.19 -4.47 2.47
C VAL A 84 25.68 -4.39 1.03
N THR A 85 24.82 -5.32 0.65
CA THR A 85 24.11 -5.33 -0.64
C THR A 85 22.63 -5.60 -0.42
N ILE A 86 21.76 -4.78 -1.03
CA ILE A 86 20.30 -4.94 -0.96
C ILE A 86 19.78 -5.57 -2.27
N LYS A 87 19.31 -6.79 -2.20
CA LYS A 87 18.63 -7.46 -3.33
C LYS A 87 17.15 -7.11 -3.35
N TYR A 88 16.83 -5.98 -3.96
CA TYR A 88 15.46 -5.54 -4.13
C TYR A 88 14.73 -6.31 -5.23
N SER A 89 13.50 -6.76 -4.91
CA SER A 89 12.59 -7.41 -5.84
C SER A 89 11.18 -6.88 -5.68
N MET A 90 10.67 -6.17 -6.70
CA MET A 90 9.27 -5.78 -6.76
C MET A 90 8.41 -7.02 -6.98
N GLN A 91 7.49 -7.27 -6.06
CA GLN A 91 6.56 -8.39 -6.10
C GLN A 91 5.25 -8.00 -6.78
N THR A 92 4.59 -8.98 -7.43
CA THR A 92 3.23 -8.80 -7.90
C THR A 92 2.25 -8.92 -6.72
N PHE A 93 1.25 -8.06 -6.68
CA PHE A 93 0.25 -8.07 -5.61
C PHE A 93 -0.59 -9.36 -5.59
N LYS A 94 -0.89 -9.89 -6.79
CA LYS A 94 -1.64 -11.14 -6.89
C LYS A 94 -0.95 -12.25 -6.10
N ASP A 95 -1.67 -12.87 -5.17
CA ASP A 95 -1.22 -13.95 -4.29
C ASP A 95 -0.01 -13.59 -3.39
N TYR A 96 0.30 -12.29 -3.24
CA TYR A 96 1.46 -11.83 -2.46
C TYR A 96 1.39 -12.32 -1.00
N GLU A 97 0.26 -12.14 -0.33
CA GLU A 97 0.07 -12.56 1.06
C GLU A 97 0.38 -14.05 1.26
N SER A 98 -0.19 -14.91 0.42
CA SER A 98 0.00 -16.37 0.53
C SER A 98 1.43 -16.80 0.19
N ARG A 99 2.06 -16.17 -0.81
CA ARG A 99 3.47 -16.41 -1.15
C ARG A 99 4.40 -15.99 -0.01
N LEU A 100 4.20 -14.78 0.53
CA LEU A 100 4.98 -14.28 1.66
C LEU A 100 4.83 -15.20 2.87
N TYR A 101 3.59 -15.55 3.25
CA TYR A 101 3.31 -16.45 4.35
C TYR A 101 4.03 -17.79 4.19
N SER A 102 3.92 -18.41 3.01
CA SER A 102 4.59 -19.68 2.71
C SER A 102 6.11 -19.56 2.79
N ARG A 103 6.70 -18.48 2.30
CA ARG A 103 8.15 -18.26 2.34
C ARG A 103 8.67 -18.06 3.77
N LEU A 104 7.96 -17.30 4.59
CA LEU A 104 8.37 -17.08 5.98
C LEU A 104 8.26 -18.35 6.85
N GLN A 105 7.35 -19.29 6.50
CA GLN A 105 7.25 -20.57 7.19
C GLN A 105 8.38 -21.54 6.84
N GLN A 106 8.93 -21.48 5.62
CA GLN A 106 9.93 -22.43 5.16
C GLN A 106 11.21 -22.40 6.02
N THR A 107 11.77 -23.57 6.24
CA THR A 107 13.13 -23.73 6.75
C THR A 107 14.13 -23.57 5.61
N ALA A 108 15.36 -23.17 5.87
CA ALA A 108 16.40 -22.68 4.96
C ALA A 108 16.88 -23.63 3.83
N THR A 109 16.09 -24.64 3.43
CA THR A 109 16.47 -25.67 2.44
C THR A 109 15.98 -25.42 1.01
N THR A 110 15.37 -24.27 0.74
CA THR A 110 14.86 -23.94 -0.61
C THR A 110 15.86 -23.11 -1.39
N SER A 111 15.87 -23.30 -2.72
CA SER A 111 16.77 -22.60 -3.67
C SER A 111 16.60 -21.08 -3.71
N GLU A 112 15.50 -20.55 -3.21
CA GLU A 112 15.24 -19.13 -3.08
C GLU A 112 15.05 -18.77 -1.61
N PRO A 113 15.85 -17.83 -1.06
CA PRO A 113 15.74 -17.41 0.34
C PRO A 113 14.42 -16.68 0.60
N ALA A 114 13.92 -16.81 1.84
CA ALA A 114 12.86 -15.94 2.31
C ALA A 114 13.37 -14.49 2.38
N PRO A 115 12.53 -13.47 2.16
CA PRO A 115 12.97 -12.09 2.30
C PRO A 115 13.36 -11.78 3.75
N ASP A 116 14.35 -10.88 3.91
CA ASP A 116 14.73 -10.30 5.20
C ASP A 116 13.81 -9.13 5.54
N VAL A 117 13.50 -8.29 4.55
CA VAL A 117 12.60 -7.12 4.64
C VAL A 117 11.47 -7.29 3.63
N PHE A 118 10.25 -6.96 4.03
CA PHE A 118 9.07 -7.07 3.16
C PHE A 118 7.92 -6.22 3.66
N ARG A 119 6.98 -5.92 2.75
CA ARG A 119 5.75 -5.20 3.08
C ARG A 119 4.70 -6.10 3.70
N ILE A 120 4.04 -5.63 4.75
CA ILE A 120 2.80 -6.20 5.29
C ILE A 120 1.70 -5.13 5.27
N HIS A 121 0.48 -5.56 4.97
CA HIS A 121 -0.69 -4.69 5.09
C HIS A 121 -0.98 -4.40 6.57
N ASN A 122 -1.48 -3.20 6.88
CA ASN A 122 -1.72 -2.77 8.25
C ASN A 122 -2.69 -3.69 9.04
N THR A 123 -3.52 -4.46 8.36
CA THR A 123 -4.47 -5.41 8.99
C THR A 123 -3.90 -6.81 9.19
N TRP A 124 -2.70 -7.11 8.68
CA TRP A 124 -2.15 -8.49 8.64
C TRP A 124 -1.36 -8.89 9.88
N LEU A 125 -1.04 -7.95 10.78
CA LEU A 125 -0.19 -8.27 11.93
C LEU A 125 -0.65 -9.50 12.72
N PRO A 126 -1.94 -9.71 13.03
CA PRO A 126 -2.36 -10.89 13.80
C PRO A 126 -1.97 -12.23 13.16
N LYS A 127 -1.93 -12.30 11.84
CA LYS A 127 -1.53 -13.51 11.08
C LYS A 127 -0.02 -13.70 11.02
N PHE A 128 0.73 -12.61 10.91
CA PHE A 128 2.18 -12.66 10.65
C PHE A 128 3.04 -12.50 11.91
N GLU A 129 2.51 -12.02 13.03
CA GLU A 129 3.26 -11.61 14.23
C GLU A 129 4.30 -12.65 14.70
N SER A 130 3.96 -13.93 14.69
CA SER A 130 4.87 -15.00 15.13
C SER A 130 6.11 -15.19 14.24
N MET A 131 6.04 -14.70 13.00
CA MET A 131 7.09 -14.79 11.98
C MET A 131 7.93 -13.51 11.85
N LEU A 132 7.49 -12.42 12.50
CA LEU A 132 8.15 -11.13 12.43
C LEU A 132 9.17 -10.93 13.55
N SER A 133 10.24 -10.22 13.26
CA SER A 133 11.16 -9.66 14.24
C SER A 133 10.53 -8.44 14.90
N LYS A 134 10.65 -8.33 16.22
CA LYS A 134 10.28 -7.11 16.94
C LYS A 134 11.20 -5.96 16.52
N LEU A 135 10.65 -4.76 16.38
CA LEU A 135 11.45 -3.54 16.20
C LEU A 135 12.29 -3.30 17.45
N PRO A 136 13.64 -3.31 17.35
CA PRO A 136 14.49 -3.10 18.51
C PRO A 136 14.42 -1.66 19.02
N GLU A 137 14.40 -1.50 20.35
CA GLU A 137 14.31 -0.20 21.00
C GLU A 137 15.50 0.74 20.65
N ASN A 138 16.68 0.15 20.38
CA ASN A 138 17.88 0.91 19.95
C ASN A 138 17.80 1.37 18.49
N ILE A 139 16.90 0.82 17.67
CA ILE A 139 16.64 1.29 16.30
C ILE A 139 15.62 2.44 16.33
N MET A 140 14.48 2.21 16.99
CA MET A 140 13.44 3.22 17.17
C MET A 140 12.63 2.89 18.43
N SER A 141 12.64 3.81 19.40
CA SER A 141 11.84 3.62 20.60
C SER A 141 10.33 3.75 20.29
N ARG A 142 9.49 3.09 21.10
CA ARG A 142 8.04 3.23 20.97
C ARG A 142 7.60 4.70 21.08
N LYS A 143 8.29 5.49 21.90
CA LYS A 143 8.07 6.94 22.02
C LYS A 143 8.36 7.64 20.70
N ASP A 144 9.55 7.43 20.12
CA ASP A 144 9.94 8.04 18.84
C ASP A 144 8.98 7.64 17.72
N PHE A 145 8.53 6.38 17.70
CA PHE A 145 7.54 5.91 16.74
C PHE A 145 6.22 6.68 16.88
N SER A 146 5.71 6.85 18.10
CA SER A 146 4.45 7.55 18.37
C SER A 146 4.51 9.05 18.06
N GLU A 147 5.70 9.66 18.13
CA GLU A 147 5.91 11.07 17.79
C GLU A 147 6.06 11.29 16.28
N LYS A 148 6.58 10.30 15.56
CA LYS A 148 6.86 10.41 14.12
C LYS A 148 5.67 10.03 13.23
N PHE A 149 4.94 8.97 13.58
CA PHE A 149 3.90 8.39 12.74
C PHE A 149 2.50 8.67 13.26
N TYR A 150 1.51 8.52 12.40
CA TYR A 150 0.10 8.70 12.78
C TYR A 150 -0.35 7.65 13.81
N PRO A 151 -1.31 8.00 14.70
CA PRO A 151 -1.77 7.10 15.78
C PRO A 151 -2.24 5.72 15.29
N THR A 152 -2.84 5.65 14.08
CA THR A 152 -3.26 4.37 13.49
C THR A 152 -2.07 3.43 13.30
N ALA A 153 -0.90 3.93 12.87
CA ALA A 153 0.28 3.10 12.68
C ALA A 153 0.80 2.47 13.98
N LEU A 154 0.76 3.25 15.06
CA LEU A 154 1.11 2.73 16.38
C LEU A 154 0.15 1.60 16.81
N SER A 155 -1.15 1.79 16.59
CA SER A 155 -2.18 0.78 16.88
C SER A 155 -2.01 -0.46 16.02
N ASP A 156 -1.85 -0.27 14.70
CA ASP A 156 -1.87 -1.35 13.72
C ASP A 156 -0.65 -2.26 13.81
N PHE A 157 0.52 -1.71 14.14
CA PHE A 157 1.78 -2.46 14.21
C PHE A 157 2.20 -2.84 15.64
N THR A 158 1.38 -2.54 16.65
CA THR A 158 1.56 -3.05 18.01
C THR A 158 1.05 -4.48 18.13
N GLY A 159 1.93 -5.39 18.57
CA GLY A 159 1.61 -6.80 18.79
C GLY A 159 0.64 -7.08 19.95
N LYS A 160 0.31 -8.37 20.12
CA LYS A 160 -0.59 -8.84 21.19
C LYS A 160 -0.08 -8.56 22.59
N ASP A 161 1.22 -8.35 22.77
CA ASP A 161 1.84 -7.98 24.06
C ASP A 161 1.64 -6.50 24.40
N GLU A 162 0.93 -5.72 23.55
CA GLU A 162 0.60 -4.30 23.69
C GLU A 162 1.81 -3.35 23.77
N THR A 163 3.03 -3.88 23.62
CA THR A 163 4.28 -3.12 23.79
C THR A 163 5.20 -3.20 22.58
N SER A 164 5.32 -4.36 21.95
CA SER A 164 6.24 -4.57 20.84
C SER A 164 5.68 -4.05 19.53
N LEU A 165 6.54 -3.43 18.72
CA LEU A 165 6.24 -3.00 17.36
C LEU A 165 6.85 -3.99 16.37
N TYR A 166 6.21 -4.19 15.21
CA TYR A 166 6.59 -5.21 14.22
C TYR A 166 6.74 -4.70 12.79
N ALA A 167 6.38 -3.44 12.52
CA ALA A 167 6.61 -2.81 11.23
C ALA A 167 6.75 -1.30 11.37
N ILE A 168 7.36 -0.66 10.37
CA ILE A 168 7.43 0.80 10.24
C ILE A 168 6.72 1.18 8.94
N PRO A 169 5.72 2.09 8.96
CA PRO A 169 5.02 2.51 7.75
C PRO A 169 5.89 3.43 6.91
N LEU A 170 5.89 3.24 5.59
CA LEU A 170 6.50 4.18 4.64
C LEU A 170 5.44 5.05 3.96
N GLU A 171 4.19 4.70 4.10
CA GLU A 171 3.04 5.40 3.54
C GLU A 171 1.87 5.43 4.53
N ILE A 172 0.90 6.28 4.28
CA ILE A 172 -0.41 6.27 4.91
C ILE A 172 -1.47 6.49 3.85
N ASP A 173 -2.41 5.58 3.72
CA ASP A 173 -3.53 5.71 2.79
C ASP A 173 -4.83 5.26 3.46
N GLY A 174 -5.95 5.54 2.81
CA GLY A 174 -7.26 5.18 3.31
C GLY A 174 -8.36 5.45 2.31
N LEU A 175 -9.57 5.07 2.67
CA LEU A 175 -10.73 5.37 1.88
C LEU A 175 -10.97 6.88 1.84
N MET A 176 -11.32 7.39 0.65
CA MET A 176 -11.73 8.78 0.40
C MET A 176 -12.89 8.80 -0.60
N VAL A 177 -13.54 9.94 -0.73
CA VAL A 177 -14.56 10.17 -1.76
C VAL A 177 -13.89 10.58 -3.07
N PHE A 178 -14.19 9.87 -4.15
CA PHE A 178 -13.97 10.31 -5.52
C PHE A 178 -15.26 10.90 -6.07
N TYR A 179 -15.21 12.06 -6.71
CA TYR A 179 -16.40 12.69 -7.25
C TYR A 179 -16.20 13.22 -8.67
N ASN A 180 -17.24 13.12 -9.47
CA ASN A 180 -17.30 13.67 -10.82
C ASN A 180 -17.70 15.15 -10.73
N LYS A 181 -16.76 16.07 -11.04
CA LYS A 181 -16.96 17.51 -10.95
C LYS A 181 -18.11 18.00 -11.83
N GLN A 182 -18.24 17.44 -13.03
CA GLN A 182 -19.28 17.82 -13.98
C GLN A 182 -20.69 17.44 -13.48
N LEU A 183 -20.82 16.31 -12.76
CA LEU A 183 -22.10 15.89 -12.20
C LEU A 183 -22.47 16.71 -10.97
N LEU A 184 -21.51 17.01 -10.08
CA LEU A 184 -21.76 17.86 -8.91
C LEU A 184 -22.12 19.29 -9.33
N ALA A 185 -21.44 19.85 -10.34
CA ALA A 185 -21.73 21.19 -10.86
C ALA A 185 -23.18 21.34 -11.36
N LYS A 186 -23.85 20.26 -11.79
CA LYS A 186 -25.29 20.30 -12.16
C LYS A 186 -26.21 20.57 -10.96
N GLN A 187 -25.70 20.49 -9.74
CA GLN A 187 -26.41 20.80 -8.50
C GLN A 187 -25.79 22.03 -7.79
N ASP A 188 -25.00 22.84 -8.51
CA ASP A 188 -24.29 24.02 -7.98
C ASP A 188 -23.36 23.66 -6.79
N VAL A 189 -22.83 22.43 -6.78
CA VAL A 189 -21.92 21.92 -5.75
C VAL A 189 -20.51 21.77 -6.34
N GLN A 190 -19.49 22.36 -5.68
CA GLN A 190 -18.10 22.29 -6.09
C GLN A 190 -17.40 21.06 -5.50
N GLU A 191 -17.68 20.74 -4.23
CA GLU A 191 -17.12 19.62 -3.47
C GLU A 191 -18.20 18.90 -2.68
N PRO A 192 -18.05 17.58 -2.41
CA PRO A 192 -18.99 16.82 -1.61
C PRO A 192 -19.11 17.38 -0.19
N PRO A 193 -20.33 17.35 0.42
CA PRO A 193 -20.50 17.67 1.82
C PRO A 193 -19.70 16.73 2.74
N THR A 194 -19.29 17.24 3.91
CA THR A 194 -18.47 16.52 4.87
C THR A 194 -19.24 15.79 5.96
N ASP A 195 -20.57 15.91 5.98
CA ASP A 195 -21.48 15.18 6.86
C ASP A 195 -22.38 14.21 6.06
N TRP A 196 -22.76 13.08 6.69
CA TRP A 196 -23.55 12.04 6.03
C TRP A 196 -24.92 12.51 5.55
N ASP A 197 -25.60 13.37 6.30
CA ASP A 197 -26.98 13.78 5.95
C ASP A 197 -26.99 14.59 4.67
N SER A 198 -26.12 15.62 4.59
CA SER A 198 -25.98 16.46 3.40
C SER A 198 -25.40 15.66 2.22
N PHE A 199 -24.43 14.76 2.48
CA PHE A 199 -23.79 13.91 1.49
C PHE A 199 -24.80 12.95 0.83
N LEU A 200 -25.63 12.27 1.62
CA LEU A 200 -26.67 11.39 1.12
C LEU A 200 -27.82 12.15 0.45
N SER A 201 -28.16 13.36 0.93
CA SER A 201 -29.12 14.24 0.27
C SER A 201 -28.64 14.59 -1.15
N LEU A 202 -27.36 14.97 -1.31
CA LEU A 202 -26.75 15.22 -2.60
C LEU A 202 -26.76 13.96 -3.49
N ALA A 203 -26.40 12.81 -2.93
CA ALA A 203 -26.42 11.55 -3.67
C ALA A 203 -27.80 11.22 -4.23
N ARG A 204 -28.88 11.43 -3.45
CA ARG A 204 -30.27 11.24 -3.91
C ARG A 204 -30.63 12.20 -5.04
N LYS A 205 -30.27 13.49 -4.94
CA LYS A 205 -30.51 14.49 -6.00
C LYS A 205 -29.80 14.17 -7.31
N LEU A 206 -28.60 13.60 -7.23
CA LEU A 206 -27.80 13.19 -8.38
C LEU A 206 -28.24 11.85 -8.98
N THR A 207 -29.06 11.06 -8.28
CA THR A 207 -29.56 9.78 -8.79
C THR A 207 -30.73 10.02 -9.76
N LYS A 208 -30.60 9.47 -10.98
CA LYS A 208 -31.64 9.54 -12.02
C LYS A 208 -32.17 8.15 -12.34
N LYS A 209 -33.47 8.06 -12.52
CA LYS A 209 -34.19 6.83 -12.90
C LYS A 209 -34.93 7.05 -14.20
N ASP A 210 -35.07 5.99 -14.98
CA ASP A 210 -35.95 5.99 -16.16
C ASP A 210 -37.42 5.82 -15.78
N SER A 211 -38.31 5.81 -16.80
CA SER A 211 -39.73 5.66 -16.60
C SER A 211 -40.15 4.31 -15.99
N SER A 212 -39.28 3.31 -16.02
CA SER A 212 -39.47 2.01 -15.38
C SER A 212 -38.90 1.93 -13.96
N GLY A 213 -38.33 3.04 -13.45
CA GLY A 213 -37.72 3.11 -12.12
C GLY A 213 -36.27 2.59 -12.06
N ARG A 214 -35.68 2.21 -13.18
CA ARG A 214 -34.27 1.74 -13.22
C ARG A 214 -33.32 2.91 -13.12
N ILE A 215 -32.25 2.77 -12.30
CA ILE A 215 -31.22 3.78 -12.13
C ILE A 215 -30.40 3.85 -13.42
N THR A 216 -30.34 5.04 -14.03
CA THR A 216 -29.54 5.35 -15.22
C THR A 216 -28.29 6.16 -14.88
N GLN A 217 -28.34 6.95 -13.81
CA GLN A 217 -27.21 7.65 -13.19
C GLN A 217 -27.33 7.49 -11.68
N SER A 218 -26.25 7.10 -11.01
CA SER A 218 -26.22 6.99 -9.55
C SER A 218 -25.48 8.17 -8.94
N GLY A 219 -25.99 8.65 -7.80
CA GLY A 219 -25.31 9.68 -7.01
C GLY A 219 -24.16 9.13 -6.18
N LEU A 220 -24.27 7.87 -5.72
CA LEU A 220 -23.26 7.23 -4.87
C LEU A 220 -23.33 5.71 -5.01
N ALA A 221 -22.19 5.07 -5.15
CA ALA A 221 -22.09 3.61 -5.09
C ALA A 221 -22.07 3.15 -3.62
N LEU A 222 -23.22 2.72 -3.10
CA LEU A 222 -23.40 2.27 -1.72
C LEU A 222 -24.60 1.31 -1.62
N GLY A 223 -24.45 0.25 -0.84
CA GLY A 223 -25.60 -0.62 -0.50
C GLY A 223 -25.51 -2.05 -1.00
N THR A 224 -24.65 -2.38 -1.96
CA THR A 224 -24.41 -3.75 -2.43
C THR A 224 -22.97 -4.17 -2.20
N SER A 225 -22.65 -5.47 -2.38
CA SER A 225 -21.29 -5.98 -2.26
C SER A 225 -20.67 -6.39 -3.61
N LYS A 226 -21.41 -7.04 -4.49
CA LYS A 226 -20.88 -7.67 -5.70
C LYS A 226 -20.38 -6.69 -6.78
N ASN A 227 -20.91 -5.49 -6.81
CA ASN A 227 -20.57 -4.47 -7.81
C ASN A 227 -20.06 -3.15 -7.23
N ILE A 228 -19.60 -3.20 -5.97
CA ILE A 228 -18.83 -2.13 -5.30
C ILE A 228 -17.53 -2.76 -4.83
N GLN A 229 -16.39 -2.34 -5.41
CA GLN A 229 -15.12 -3.03 -5.19
C GLN A 229 -14.59 -2.93 -3.76
N HIS A 230 -14.90 -1.85 -3.05
CA HIS A 230 -14.46 -1.62 -1.67
C HIS A 230 -15.61 -1.75 -0.65
N SER A 231 -16.64 -2.55 -0.96
CA SER A 231 -17.84 -2.68 -0.13
C SER A 231 -17.53 -3.13 1.31
N SER A 232 -16.61 -4.07 1.49
CA SER A 232 -16.21 -4.57 2.81
C SER A 232 -15.45 -3.54 3.62
N GLU A 233 -14.53 -2.76 3.01
CA GLU A 233 -13.84 -1.67 3.68
C GLU A 233 -14.79 -0.51 4.04
N ILE A 234 -15.75 -0.21 3.15
CA ILE A 234 -16.81 0.77 3.43
C ILE A 234 -17.66 0.32 4.63
N LEU A 235 -18.03 -0.96 4.71
CA LEU A 235 -18.76 -1.50 5.85
C LEU A 235 -17.93 -1.40 7.14
N LEU A 236 -16.63 -1.74 7.11
CA LEU A 236 -15.73 -1.60 8.26
C LEU A 236 -15.61 -0.12 8.69
N PHE A 237 -15.52 0.80 7.73
CA PHE A 237 -15.52 2.23 8.02
C PHE A 237 -16.79 2.67 8.75
N LEU A 238 -17.97 2.29 8.26
CA LEU A 238 -19.26 2.61 8.88
C LEU A 238 -19.38 2.01 10.29
N LEU A 239 -18.92 0.77 10.47
CA LEU A 239 -18.87 0.10 11.77
C LEU A 239 -17.96 0.83 12.76
N LEU A 240 -16.82 1.33 12.30
CA LEU A 240 -15.91 2.15 13.13
C LEU A 240 -16.54 3.48 13.50
N GLN A 241 -17.23 4.17 12.58
CA GLN A 241 -17.93 5.42 12.87
C GLN A 241 -19.07 5.23 13.89
N GLU A 242 -19.79 4.11 13.84
CA GLU A 242 -20.78 3.73 14.84
C GLU A 242 -20.15 3.22 16.14
N GLN A 243 -18.80 3.16 16.19
CA GLN A 243 -18.07 2.65 17.36
C GLN A 243 -18.52 1.24 17.75
N ALA A 244 -18.73 0.38 16.76
CA ALA A 244 -19.08 -1.03 16.97
C ALA A 244 -17.86 -1.77 17.54
N ASP A 245 -18.05 -2.55 18.60
CA ASP A 245 -17.02 -3.42 19.15
C ASP A 245 -16.88 -4.64 18.22
N LEU A 246 -15.90 -4.59 17.32
CA LEU A 246 -15.71 -5.60 16.27
C LEU A 246 -14.79 -6.75 16.68
N ILE A 247 -13.85 -6.50 17.56
CA ILE A 247 -12.83 -7.47 17.96
C ILE A 247 -12.72 -7.46 19.49
N ASP A 248 -12.64 -8.63 20.10
CA ASP A 248 -12.44 -8.77 21.53
C ASP A 248 -11.05 -8.25 21.98
N SER A 249 -10.88 -8.02 23.27
CA SER A 249 -9.61 -7.49 23.85
C SER A 249 -8.42 -8.44 23.60
N THR A 250 -8.67 -9.73 23.37
CA THR A 250 -7.63 -10.72 23.07
C THR A 250 -7.28 -10.80 21.58
N ARG A 251 -8.00 -10.06 20.72
CA ARG A 251 -7.89 -10.08 19.24
C ARG A 251 -8.08 -11.47 18.64
N THR A 252 -8.90 -12.31 19.30
CA THR A 252 -9.14 -13.70 18.88
C THR A 252 -10.53 -13.94 18.33
N LYS A 253 -11.49 -13.04 18.61
CA LYS A 253 -12.87 -13.17 18.18
C LYS A 253 -13.36 -11.89 17.54
N PHE A 254 -14.08 -12.08 16.43
CA PHE A 254 -14.80 -11.03 15.75
C PHE A 254 -16.25 -11.00 16.26
N SER A 255 -16.85 -9.81 16.42
CA SER A 255 -18.21 -9.60 16.90
C SER A 255 -18.99 -8.75 15.90
N LEU A 256 -19.98 -9.35 15.24
CA LEU A 256 -20.88 -8.68 14.30
C LEU A 256 -22.34 -8.73 14.75
N ASN A 257 -22.73 -9.67 15.61
CA ASN A 257 -24.10 -9.82 16.04
C ASN A 257 -24.44 -8.89 17.22
N ASN A 258 -24.24 -7.60 17.02
CA ASN A 258 -24.54 -6.55 17.99
C ASN A 258 -25.43 -5.47 17.36
N SER A 259 -26.12 -4.66 18.18
CA SER A 259 -27.11 -3.67 17.72
C SER A 259 -26.52 -2.63 16.76
N LYS A 260 -25.27 -2.20 16.95
CA LYS A 260 -24.58 -1.22 16.11
C LYS A 260 -24.30 -1.80 14.72
N ALA A 261 -23.80 -3.03 14.65
CA ALA A 261 -23.57 -3.71 13.37
C ALA A 261 -24.89 -3.97 12.63
N ILE A 262 -25.95 -4.39 13.34
CA ILE A 262 -27.28 -4.56 12.77
C ILE A 262 -27.78 -3.23 12.17
N SER A 263 -27.62 -2.12 12.89
CA SER A 263 -27.99 -0.78 12.40
C SER A 263 -27.22 -0.40 11.13
N VAL A 264 -25.90 -0.60 11.11
CA VAL A 264 -25.04 -0.30 9.95
C VAL A 264 -25.45 -1.12 8.72
N PHE A 265 -25.61 -2.43 8.86
CA PHE A 265 -25.97 -3.28 7.73
C PHE A 265 -27.39 -3.01 7.23
N THR A 266 -28.33 -2.69 8.13
CA THR A 266 -29.67 -2.25 7.76
C THR A 266 -29.63 -0.95 6.96
N ALA A 267 -28.91 0.05 7.45
CA ALA A 267 -28.75 1.33 6.76
C ALA A 267 -28.05 1.15 5.40
N TYR A 268 -26.97 0.36 5.36
CA TYR A 268 -26.20 0.09 4.15
C TYR A 268 -27.07 -0.56 3.07
N THR A 269 -27.75 -1.64 3.37
CA THR A 269 -28.57 -2.37 2.39
C THR A 269 -29.80 -1.58 1.92
N ASN A 270 -30.33 -0.65 2.73
CA ASN A 270 -31.40 0.25 2.33
C ASN A 270 -31.04 1.18 1.17
N PHE A 271 -29.73 1.45 0.92
CA PHE A 271 -29.31 2.25 -0.24
C PHE A 271 -29.52 1.52 -1.57
N ALA A 272 -29.70 0.21 -1.55
CA ALA A 272 -29.93 -0.60 -2.74
C ALA A 272 -31.39 -1.09 -2.87
N THR A 273 -32.29 -0.74 -1.94
CA THR A 273 -33.67 -1.26 -1.89
C THR A 273 -34.70 -0.15 -1.94
N GLY A 274 -35.89 -0.53 -2.44
CA GLY A 274 -37.08 0.34 -2.44
C GLY A 274 -36.97 1.57 -3.38
N ASN A 275 -37.93 2.47 -3.23
CA ASN A 275 -38.10 3.62 -4.12
C ASN A 275 -36.97 4.67 -3.94
N ASN A 276 -36.33 4.70 -2.78
CA ASN A 276 -35.23 5.63 -2.45
C ASN A 276 -33.84 5.06 -2.74
N ALA A 277 -33.75 3.90 -3.38
CA ALA A 277 -32.48 3.32 -3.77
C ALA A 277 -31.68 4.28 -4.66
N ILE A 278 -30.40 4.42 -4.31
CA ILE A 278 -29.42 5.23 -5.06
C ILE A 278 -28.44 4.35 -5.85
N TRP A 279 -28.39 3.05 -5.56
CA TRP A 279 -27.59 2.03 -6.21
C TRP A 279 -28.40 0.75 -6.45
N SER A 280 -27.89 -0.18 -7.24
CA SER A 280 -28.54 -1.47 -7.51
C SER A 280 -27.51 -2.52 -7.95
N SER A 281 -27.73 -3.77 -7.57
CA SER A 281 -26.95 -4.92 -8.06
C SER A 281 -27.05 -5.16 -9.57
N SER A 282 -28.07 -4.59 -10.24
CA SER A 282 -28.22 -4.64 -11.70
C SER A 282 -27.32 -3.66 -12.46
N LEU A 283 -26.68 -2.71 -11.79
CA LEU A 283 -25.73 -1.78 -12.40
C LEU A 283 -24.39 -2.47 -12.69
N LYS A 284 -23.62 -1.90 -13.62
CA LYS A 284 -22.22 -2.26 -13.77
C LYS A 284 -21.49 -1.96 -12.46
N ASN A 285 -20.24 -2.47 -12.32
CA ASN A 285 -19.45 -2.12 -11.14
C ASN A 285 -19.19 -0.61 -11.05
N ASP A 286 -18.93 -0.15 -9.83
CA ASP A 286 -18.72 1.25 -9.46
C ASP A 286 -17.69 1.96 -10.35
N LEU A 287 -16.51 1.35 -10.60
CA LEU A 287 -15.50 1.93 -11.48
C LEU A 287 -16.01 2.10 -12.92
N SER A 288 -16.67 1.07 -13.48
CA SER A 288 -17.23 1.15 -14.84
C SER A 288 -18.29 2.25 -14.95
N MET A 289 -19.13 2.40 -13.91
CA MET A 289 -20.13 3.46 -13.84
C MET A 289 -19.48 4.84 -13.72
N PHE A 290 -18.39 4.96 -12.93
CA PHE A 290 -17.65 6.20 -12.78
C PHE A 290 -16.96 6.57 -14.09
N TYR A 291 -16.26 5.65 -14.74
CA TYR A 291 -15.55 5.88 -16.02
C TYR A 291 -16.51 6.29 -17.15
N SER A 292 -17.74 5.79 -17.13
CA SER A 292 -18.75 6.17 -18.13
C SER A 292 -19.50 7.47 -17.79
N GLY A 293 -19.14 8.18 -16.70
CA GLY A 293 -19.82 9.41 -16.27
C GLY A 293 -21.23 9.21 -15.71
N ASN A 294 -21.59 7.97 -15.33
CA ASN A 294 -22.89 7.60 -14.80
C ASN A 294 -22.91 7.38 -13.28
N LEU A 295 -21.81 7.69 -12.60
CA LEU A 295 -21.70 7.68 -11.15
C LEU A 295 -21.10 9.02 -10.68
N ALA A 296 -21.77 9.69 -9.76
CA ALA A 296 -21.34 11.00 -9.30
C ALA A 296 -20.27 10.90 -8.19
N MET A 297 -20.41 9.97 -7.27
CA MET A 297 -19.48 9.78 -6.15
C MET A 297 -19.25 8.28 -5.88
N MET A 298 -18.02 7.94 -5.53
CA MET A 298 -17.65 6.61 -5.04
C MET A 298 -16.64 6.72 -3.90
N ILE A 299 -16.52 5.68 -3.10
CA ILE A 299 -15.57 5.59 -1.99
C ILE A 299 -14.51 4.55 -2.35
N ALA A 300 -13.24 4.96 -2.35
CA ALA A 300 -12.12 4.12 -2.73
C ALA A 300 -10.79 4.66 -2.15
N PRO A 301 -9.70 3.87 -2.09
CA PRO A 301 -8.36 4.34 -1.72
C PRO A 301 -7.75 5.29 -2.76
N SER A 302 -6.73 6.08 -2.35
CA SER A 302 -6.12 7.13 -3.18
C SER A 302 -5.58 6.62 -4.53
N TRP A 303 -4.98 5.43 -4.56
CA TRP A 303 -4.40 4.83 -5.75
C TRP A 303 -5.41 4.56 -6.89
N ARG A 304 -6.73 4.54 -6.61
CA ARG A 304 -7.76 4.49 -7.65
C ARG A 304 -7.73 5.68 -8.61
N ALA A 305 -7.11 6.79 -8.20
CA ALA A 305 -6.89 7.91 -9.10
C ALA A 305 -6.10 7.50 -10.35
N PHE A 306 -5.11 6.59 -10.22
CA PHE A 306 -4.33 6.10 -11.37
C PHE A 306 -5.20 5.36 -12.38
N ASP A 307 -6.08 4.47 -11.90
CA ASP A 307 -7.01 3.71 -12.75
C ASP A 307 -7.97 4.65 -13.49
N ILE A 308 -8.50 5.67 -12.79
CA ILE A 308 -9.42 6.66 -13.38
C ILE A 308 -8.70 7.48 -14.45
N MET A 309 -7.50 7.97 -14.19
CA MET A 309 -6.70 8.74 -15.16
C MET A 309 -6.38 7.93 -16.40
N GLN A 310 -6.06 6.66 -16.22
CA GLN A 310 -5.74 5.77 -17.34
C GLN A 310 -6.97 5.38 -18.15
N SER A 311 -8.11 5.15 -17.49
CA SER A 311 -9.29 4.54 -18.12
C SER A 311 -10.37 5.55 -18.52
N ALA A 312 -10.36 6.77 -17.95
CA ALA A 312 -11.44 7.75 -18.08
C ALA A 312 -10.92 9.16 -18.32
N SER A 313 -10.12 9.35 -19.37
CA SER A 313 -9.44 10.62 -19.70
C SER A 313 -10.37 11.83 -19.89
N THR A 314 -11.68 11.62 -20.07
CA THR A 314 -12.69 12.68 -20.26
C THR A 314 -13.41 13.05 -18.96
N ILE A 315 -13.18 12.32 -17.87
CA ILE A 315 -13.83 12.58 -16.58
C ILE A 315 -12.98 13.56 -15.77
N GLU A 316 -13.52 14.74 -15.52
CA GLU A 316 -12.93 15.63 -14.53
C GLU A 316 -13.38 15.21 -13.14
N PHE A 317 -12.48 14.70 -12.34
CA PHE A 317 -12.76 14.23 -10.99
C PHE A 317 -11.96 14.99 -9.93
N GLY A 318 -12.43 14.90 -8.72
CA GLY A 318 -11.73 15.35 -7.52
C GLY A 318 -11.81 14.28 -6.43
N THR A 319 -11.06 14.51 -5.35
CA THR A 319 -11.10 13.71 -4.14
C THR A 319 -11.48 14.57 -2.95
N ALA A 320 -12.17 13.98 -1.97
CA ALA A 320 -12.57 14.67 -0.75
C ALA A 320 -12.51 13.70 0.45
N PRO A 321 -12.38 14.24 1.68
CA PRO A 321 -12.49 13.41 2.89
C PRO A 321 -13.84 12.68 2.96
N LEU A 322 -13.85 11.54 3.62
CA LEU A 322 -15.07 10.79 3.90
C LEU A 322 -16.03 11.60 4.79
N PRO A 323 -17.36 11.51 4.57
CA PRO A 323 -18.34 12.18 5.41
C PRO A 323 -18.32 11.63 6.84
N GLN A 324 -18.69 12.46 7.82
CA GLN A 324 -18.69 12.14 9.23
C GLN A 324 -20.11 12.13 9.80
N LEU A 325 -20.33 11.36 10.86
CA LEU A 325 -21.55 11.40 11.64
C LEU A 325 -21.56 12.68 12.49
N VAL A 326 -22.57 13.54 12.34
CA VAL A 326 -22.68 14.80 13.10
C VAL A 326 -22.79 14.55 14.60
N ALA A 327 -23.42 13.45 14.98
CA ALA A 327 -23.62 13.07 16.39
C ALA A 327 -22.31 12.58 17.08
N ASN A 328 -21.27 12.23 16.29
CA ASN A 328 -20.01 11.78 16.85
C ASN A 328 -19.01 12.94 16.96
N PRO A 329 -18.56 13.33 18.17
CA PRO A 329 -17.58 14.39 18.33
C PRO A 329 -16.18 14.00 17.79
N GLU A 330 -15.90 12.70 17.69
CA GLU A 330 -14.63 12.16 17.19
C GLU A 330 -14.70 11.90 15.69
N LYS A 331 -13.77 12.50 14.93
CA LYS A 331 -13.62 12.17 13.51
C LYS A 331 -13.01 10.78 13.38
N ILE A 332 -13.57 9.96 12.50
CA ILE A 332 -13.08 8.62 12.21
C ILE A 332 -13.03 8.44 10.70
N TYR A 333 -11.85 8.09 10.19
CA TYR A 333 -11.62 7.70 8.80
C TYR A 333 -11.02 6.31 8.75
N TYR A 334 -11.14 5.63 7.62
CA TYR A 334 -10.65 4.26 7.47
C TYR A 334 -9.26 4.27 6.82
N SER A 335 -8.28 3.61 7.46
CA SER A 335 -6.93 3.43 6.92
C SER A 335 -6.76 2.08 6.25
N THR A 336 -6.05 2.08 5.12
CA THR A 336 -5.60 0.90 4.38
C THR A 336 -4.26 1.24 3.74
N TYR A 337 -3.17 0.72 4.29
CA TYR A 337 -1.80 1.08 3.93
C TYR A 337 -0.82 -0.04 4.29
N TRP A 338 0.46 0.17 3.99
CA TRP A 338 1.49 -0.83 4.16
C TRP A 338 2.62 -0.35 5.06
N GLY A 339 3.27 -1.32 5.73
CA GLY A 339 4.49 -1.08 6.51
C GLY A 339 5.55 -2.11 6.17
N GLU A 340 6.82 -1.74 6.36
CA GLU A 340 7.96 -2.62 6.20
C GLU A 340 8.21 -3.40 7.48
N ALA A 341 8.29 -4.72 7.37
CA ALA A 341 8.55 -5.65 8.46
C ALA A 341 9.81 -6.46 8.19
N VAL A 342 10.38 -7.01 9.25
CA VAL A 342 11.60 -7.81 9.21
C VAL A 342 11.30 -9.26 9.59
N ASN A 343 11.86 -10.19 8.81
CA ASN A 343 11.78 -11.62 9.06
C ASN A 343 12.49 -12.00 10.36
N LYS A 344 11.78 -12.67 11.27
CA LYS A 344 12.36 -13.18 12.53
C LYS A 344 13.52 -14.16 12.32
N LYS A 345 13.53 -14.87 11.19
CA LYS A 345 14.58 -15.84 10.83
C LYS A 345 15.74 -15.24 10.04
N SER A 346 15.72 -13.93 9.75
CA SER A 346 16.85 -13.26 9.09
C SER A 346 18.12 -13.40 9.92
N SER A 347 19.24 -13.74 9.30
CA SER A 347 20.55 -13.72 9.94
C SER A 347 21.07 -12.31 10.21
N ASN A 348 20.45 -11.28 9.59
CA ASN A 348 20.85 -9.89 9.62
C ASN A 348 19.74 -8.97 10.18
N THR A 349 18.97 -9.42 11.19
CA THR A 349 17.79 -8.68 11.70
C THR A 349 18.11 -7.24 12.12
N GLN A 350 19.25 -6.99 12.76
CA GLN A 350 19.68 -5.65 13.17
C GLN A 350 19.87 -4.75 11.94
N LEU A 351 20.63 -5.22 10.95
CA LEU A 351 20.89 -4.48 9.70
C LEU A 351 19.58 -4.26 8.90
N ALA A 352 18.68 -5.26 8.88
CA ALA A 352 17.39 -5.17 8.23
C ALA A 352 16.54 -4.04 8.86
N TRP A 353 16.53 -3.92 10.19
CA TRP A 353 15.85 -2.82 10.87
C TRP A 353 16.52 -1.46 10.67
N GLU A 354 17.87 -1.40 10.59
CA GLU A 354 18.59 -0.19 10.21
C GLU A 354 18.18 0.29 8.81
N PHE A 355 18.04 -0.65 7.87
CA PHE A 355 17.56 -0.34 6.52
C PHE A 355 16.10 0.13 6.52
N VAL A 356 15.19 -0.54 7.24
CA VAL A 356 13.78 -0.12 7.33
C VAL A 356 13.66 1.26 7.98
N LYS A 357 14.43 1.52 9.05
CA LYS A 357 14.49 2.86 9.67
C LYS A 357 14.97 3.91 8.67
N PHE A 358 16.05 3.63 7.93
CA PHE A 358 16.56 4.53 6.89
C PHE A 358 15.50 4.85 5.85
N LEU A 359 14.77 3.84 5.32
CA LEU A 359 13.68 4.05 4.38
C LEU A 359 12.58 4.96 4.95
N SER A 360 12.36 4.93 6.26
CA SER A 360 11.31 5.72 6.94
C SER A 360 11.72 7.17 7.23
N GLU A 361 12.96 7.55 6.98
CA GLU A 361 13.43 8.91 7.22
C GLU A 361 12.81 9.90 6.23
N LYS A 362 12.67 11.14 6.66
CA LYS A 362 12.03 12.22 5.90
C LYS A 362 12.58 12.35 4.48
N GLU A 363 13.90 12.37 4.36
CA GLU A 363 14.58 12.52 3.07
C GLU A 363 14.24 11.37 2.13
N GLN A 364 14.20 10.14 2.64
CA GLN A 364 13.92 8.96 1.84
C GLN A 364 12.45 8.90 1.41
N GLN A 365 11.50 9.28 2.28
CA GLN A 365 10.09 9.38 1.89
C GLN A 365 9.86 10.44 0.81
N LEU A 366 10.52 11.60 0.91
CA LEU A 366 10.48 12.63 -0.14
C LEU A 366 11.07 12.13 -1.46
N LYS A 367 12.21 11.41 -1.42
CA LYS A 367 12.81 10.79 -2.61
C LYS A 367 11.89 9.72 -3.22
N MET A 368 11.32 8.82 -2.42
CA MET A 368 10.38 7.81 -2.92
C MET A 368 9.19 8.45 -3.63
N TYR A 369 8.57 9.46 -3.02
CA TYR A 369 7.46 10.19 -3.63
C TYR A 369 7.87 10.85 -4.96
N SER A 370 8.99 11.55 -4.98
CA SER A 370 9.51 12.22 -6.16
C SER A 370 9.87 11.22 -7.27
N ASN A 371 10.59 10.14 -6.92
CA ASN A 371 11.02 9.12 -7.88
C ASN A 371 9.83 8.34 -8.45
N ALA A 372 8.80 8.04 -7.64
CA ALA A 372 7.56 7.43 -8.14
C ALA A 372 6.89 8.29 -9.21
N SER A 373 6.93 9.62 -9.07
CA SER A 373 6.32 10.55 -10.03
C SER A 373 7.21 10.81 -11.25
N THR A 374 8.53 10.96 -11.07
CA THR A 374 9.46 11.36 -12.13
C THR A 374 9.99 10.16 -12.93
N ILE A 375 10.38 9.08 -12.24
CA ILE A 375 10.94 7.86 -12.82
C ILE A 375 9.82 6.85 -13.09
N GLY A 376 8.96 6.61 -12.09
CA GLY A 376 7.83 5.69 -12.17
C GLY A 376 6.66 6.19 -13.00
N GLN A 377 6.68 7.46 -13.42
CA GLN A 377 5.63 8.13 -14.22
C GLN A 377 4.23 8.03 -13.60
N ARG A 378 4.15 7.93 -12.28
CA ARG A 378 2.88 7.98 -11.53
C ARG A 378 2.45 9.43 -11.34
N ALA A 379 1.17 9.68 -11.26
CA ALA A 379 0.64 11.03 -11.04
C ALA A 379 1.06 11.62 -9.68
N PHE A 380 1.28 10.77 -8.68
CA PHE A 380 1.79 11.10 -7.35
C PHE A 380 2.49 9.87 -6.73
N GLY A 381 3.35 10.09 -5.73
CA GLY A 381 3.97 9.04 -4.94
C GLY A 381 3.05 8.56 -3.81
N GLU A 382 3.49 7.60 -3.02
CA GLU A 382 2.75 7.15 -1.83
C GLU A 382 2.60 8.29 -0.81
N PRO A 383 1.40 8.52 -0.25
CA PRO A 383 1.19 9.55 0.77
C PRO A 383 2.06 9.31 2.00
N TYR A 384 2.69 10.35 2.52
CA TYR A 384 3.70 10.25 3.57
C TYR A 384 3.16 9.72 4.89
N SER A 385 3.83 8.73 5.49
CA SER A 385 3.53 8.21 6.81
C SER A 385 4.01 9.10 7.96
N LEU A 386 5.00 9.98 7.72
CA LEU A 386 5.52 10.89 8.72
C LEU A 386 4.56 12.07 8.97
N THR A 387 4.20 12.31 10.23
CA THR A 387 3.33 13.42 10.62
C THR A 387 3.90 14.79 10.27
N GLU A 388 5.22 14.95 10.32
CA GLU A 388 5.92 16.19 9.94
C GLU A 388 5.78 16.53 8.45
N LEU A 389 5.51 15.53 7.60
CA LEU A 389 5.29 15.72 6.15
C LEU A 389 3.81 15.91 5.79
N ASN A 390 2.90 15.95 6.76
CA ASN A 390 1.47 16.14 6.48
C ASN A 390 1.20 17.40 5.65
N SER A 391 1.88 18.51 5.97
CA SER A 391 1.73 19.77 5.24
C SER A 391 2.15 19.68 3.78
N GLU A 392 3.07 18.77 3.44
CA GLU A 392 3.54 18.58 2.06
C GLU A 392 2.49 17.91 1.16
N MET A 393 1.47 17.27 1.74
CA MET A 393 0.35 16.67 1.00
C MET A 393 -0.79 17.67 0.76
N LYS A 394 -0.88 18.73 1.58
CA LYS A 394 -1.97 19.73 1.47
C LYS A 394 -1.93 20.44 0.14
N GLY A 395 -3.09 20.56 -0.50
CA GLY A 395 -3.25 21.20 -1.80
C GLY A 395 -2.69 20.39 -2.97
N LYS A 396 -2.11 19.20 -2.73
CA LYS A 396 -1.72 18.29 -3.82
C LYS A 396 -2.93 17.47 -4.26
N ALA A 397 -3.23 17.52 -5.55
CA ALA A 397 -4.32 16.74 -6.12
C ALA A 397 -4.23 15.27 -5.70
N TYR A 398 -5.37 14.69 -5.37
CA TYR A 398 -5.61 13.28 -5.01
C TYR A 398 -5.05 12.81 -3.65
N VAL A 399 -4.14 13.55 -3.02
CA VAL A 399 -3.58 13.23 -1.70
C VAL A 399 -3.93 14.25 -0.61
N ASP A 400 -4.49 15.41 -0.98
CA ASP A 400 -4.92 16.44 -0.03
C ASP A 400 -5.96 15.91 0.96
N ALA A 401 -6.92 15.11 0.50
CA ALA A 401 -7.90 14.47 1.35
C ALA A 401 -7.24 13.56 2.41
N ILE A 402 -6.16 12.83 2.04
CA ILE A 402 -5.39 12.01 2.99
C ILE A 402 -4.76 12.89 4.07
N ALA A 403 -4.20 14.05 3.71
CA ALA A 403 -3.61 14.97 4.68
C ALA A 403 -4.61 15.41 5.76
N VAL A 404 -5.88 15.59 5.39
CA VAL A 404 -6.97 15.94 6.31
C VAL A 404 -7.35 14.76 7.21
N MET A 405 -7.38 13.55 6.65
CA MET A 405 -7.90 12.34 7.29
C MET A 405 -6.88 11.61 8.15
N ALA A 406 -5.60 11.59 7.76
CA ALA A 406 -4.55 10.77 8.36
C ALA A 406 -4.44 10.88 9.90
N PRO A 407 -4.57 12.08 10.53
CA PRO A 407 -4.53 12.19 11.98
C PRO A 407 -5.66 11.47 12.74
N TYR A 408 -6.74 11.14 12.04
CA TYR A 408 -7.98 10.56 12.60
C TYR A 408 -8.30 9.19 12.00
N MET A 409 -7.37 8.59 11.25
CA MET A 409 -7.55 7.28 10.65
C MET A 409 -7.54 6.19 11.72
N LYS A 410 -8.36 5.17 11.49
CA LYS A 410 -8.44 3.93 12.26
C LYS A 410 -8.57 2.74 11.32
N SER A 411 -8.13 1.59 11.75
CA SER A 411 -8.33 0.32 11.06
C SER A 411 -8.94 -0.74 11.98
N VAL A 412 -9.19 -1.91 11.41
CA VAL A 412 -9.59 -3.10 12.16
C VAL A 412 -8.57 -4.19 11.89
N GLN A 413 -7.99 -4.75 12.94
CA GLN A 413 -7.04 -5.86 12.84
C GLN A 413 -7.77 -7.14 12.42
N LEU A 414 -7.64 -7.52 11.16
CA LEU A 414 -8.45 -8.59 10.56
C LEU A 414 -7.78 -9.97 10.63
N GLY A 415 -6.46 -10.02 10.65
CA GLY A 415 -5.70 -11.27 10.58
C GLY A 415 -5.93 -12.02 9.25
N GLU A 416 -7.05 -12.68 9.14
CA GLU A 416 -7.51 -13.37 7.92
C GLU A 416 -8.38 -12.45 7.06
N GLU A 417 -7.80 -11.35 6.57
CA GLU A 417 -8.50 -10.26 5.87
C GLU A 417 -9.42 -10.75 4.76
N GLY A 418 -8.94 -11.62 3.87
CA GLY A 418 -9.72 -12.13 2.75
C GLY A 418 -11.01 -12.85 3.19
N TYR A 419 -10.94 -13.60 4.29
CA TYR A 419 -12.13 -14.29 4.83
C TYR A 419 -13.09 -13.33 5.52
N VAL A 420 -12.59 -12.33 6.24
CA VAL A 420 -13.43 -11.31 6.88
C VAL A 420 -14.17 -10.53 5.80
N ARG A 421 -13.48 -10.05 4.77
CA ARG A 421 -14.08 -9.33 3.64
C ARG A 421 -15.15 -10.15 2.94
N ALA A 422 -14.84 -11.39 2.58
CA ALA A 422 -15.78 -12.27 1.93
C ALA A 422 -17.03 -12.56 2.78
N ALA A 423 -16.88 -12.68 4.10
CA ALA A 423 -18.01 -12.91 5.01
C ALA A 423 -18.92 -11.67 5.13
N LEU A 424 -18.35 -10.45 5.16
CA LEU A 424 -19.13 -9.21 5.16
C LEU A 424 -19.89 -9.03 3.85
N GLU A 425 -19.24 -9.29 2.72
CA GLU A 425 -19.84 -9.21 1.39
C GLU A 425 -20.96 -10.24 1.20
N GLU A 426 -20.75 -11.45 1.70
CA GLU A 426 -21.78 -12.50 1.67
C GLU A 426 -22.97 -12.14 2.55
N ALA A 427 -22.76 -11.52 3.74
CA ALA A 427 -23.88 -11.07 4.57
C ALA A 427 -24.78 -10.07 3.83
N VAL A 428 -24.19 -9.10 3.11
CA VAL A 428 -24.94 -8.16 2.26
C VAL A 428 -25.71 -8.90 1.17
N THR A 429 -25.10 -9.89 0.53
CA THR A 429 -25.75 -10.71 -0.50
C THR A 429 -26.93 -11.49 0.07
N GLN A 430 -26.77 -12.12 1.24
CA GLN A 430 -27.84 -12.88 1.90
C GLN A 430 -29.03 -12.00 2.27
N ILE A 431 -28.79 -10.77 2.71
CA ILE A 431 -29.86 -9.81 3.02
C ILE A 431 -30.61 -9.38 1.76
N LEU A 432 -29.87 -9.01 0.70
CA LEU A 432 -30.47 -8.40 -0.50
C LEU A 432 -31.11 -9.41 -1.47
N GLU A 433 -30.45 -10.55 -1.68
CA GLU A 433 -30.84 -11.51 -2.72
C GLU A 433 -31.66 -12.69 -2.14
N ASN A 434 -31.39 -13.10 -0.91
CA ASN A 434 -32.00 -14.24 -0.25
C ASN A 434 -33.04 -13.85 0.82
N ASN A 435 -33.28 -12.54 0.99
CA ASN A 435 -34.22 -11.98 1.99
C ASN A 435 -33.98 -12.49 3.42
N GLN A 436 -32.72 -12.75 3.76
CA GLN A 436 -32.33 -13.14 5.12
C GLN A 436 -32.43 -11.92 6.05
N SER A 437 -32.87 -12.12 7.30
CA SER A 437 -32.83 -11.01 8.26
C SER A 437 -31.37 -10.58 8.53
N VAL A 438 -31.17 -9.29 8.81
CA VAL A 438 -29.82 -8.73 9.08
C VAL A 438 -29.15 -9.48 10.23
N GLU A 439 -29.89 -9.76 11.31
CA GLU A 439 -29.37 -10.49 12.47
C GLU A 439 -28.87 -11.89 12.11
N ASN A 440 -29.63 -12.60 11.25
CA ASN A 440 -29.24 -13.95 10.83
C ASN A 440 -28.00 -13.91 9.92
N ALA A 441 -27.96 -12.99 8.95
CA ALA A 441 -26.83 -12.84 8.06
C ALA A 441 -25.54 -12.48 8.83
N LEU A 442 -25.62 -11.56 9.80
CA LEU A 442 -24.48 -11.19 10.63
C LEU A 442 -24.01 -12.32 11.57
N ARG A 443 -24.94 -13.11 12.12
CA ARG A 443 -24.61 -14.28 12.93
C ARG A 443 -23.85 -15.33 12.13
N GLU A 444 -24.24 -15.59 10.90
CA GLU A 444 -23.52 -16.54 10.02
C GLU A 444 -22.15 -15.99 9.59
N ALA A 445 -22.05 -14.70 9.29
CA ALA A 445 -20.79 -14.05 8.99
C ALA A 445 -19.82 -14.13 10.18
N GLU A 446 -20.28 -13.77 11.39
CA GLU A 446 -19.51 -13.88 12.62
C GLU A 446 -18.99 -15.30 12.87
N LYS A 447 -19.88 -16.31 12.73
CA LYS A 447 -19.51 -17.72 12.87
C LYS A 447 -18.42 -18.13 11.85
N THR A 448 -18.57 -17.71 10.59
CA THR A 448 -17.61 -18.01 9.52
C THR A 448 -16.23 -17.42 9.83
N ILE A 449 -16.19 -16.14 10.20
CA ILE A 449 -14.97 -15.44 10.55
C ILE A 449 -14.28 -16.11 11.75
N ASN A 450 -15.02 -16.33 12.84
CA ASN A 450 -14.47 -16.91 14.07
C ASN A 450 -13.98 -18.36 13.89
N THR A 451 -14.64 -19.14 13.01
CA THR A 451 -14.15 -20.48 12.65
C THR A 451 -12.79 -20.42 11.97
N LYS A 452 -12.57 -19.43 11.08
CA LYS A 452 -11.29 -19.24 10.39
C LYS A 452 -10.20 -18.73 11.32
N LEU A 453 -10.49 -17.73 12.14
CA LEU A 453 -9.55 -17.22 13.14
C LEU A 453 -9.08 -18.32 14.10
N ALA A 454 -9.98 -19.21 14.54
CA ALA A 454 -9.63 -20.33 15.40
C ALA A 454 -8.75 -21.41 14.68
N GLN A 455 -8.82 -21.52 13.36
CA GLN A 455 -7.97 -22.42 12.57
C GLN A 455 -6.57 -21.84 12.38
N SER A 456 -6.45 -20.54 12.16
CA SER A 456 -5.15 -19.85 11.93
C SER A 456 -4.33 -19.68 13.21
N ASN A 457 -4.98 -19.75 14.39
CA ASN A 457 -4.31 -19.64 15.69
C ASN A 457 -3.83 -21.00 16.23
N LYS A 458 -4.00 -22.12 15.49
CA LYS A 458 -3.46 -23.46 15.79
C LYS A 458 -2.16 -23.71 15.05
#